data_283497041ba2cd915549feadecbd3ac5
#
_entry.id   283497041ba2cd915549feadecbd3ac5
#
_cell.length_a   1.000
_cell.length_b   1.000
_cell.length_c   1.000
_cell.angle_alpha   90.00
_cell.angle_beta   90.00
_cell.angle_gamma   90.00
#
_symmetry.space_group_name_H-M   'P 1'
#
loop_
_entity.id
_entity.type
_entity.pdbx_description
1 polymer ?
#
loop_
_entity_poly.entity_id
_entity_poly.type
_entity_poly.pdbx_seq_one_letter_code
_entity_poly.pdbx_strand_id
1 'polypeptide(L)'
;MGSGRRLLARLIPILVMLTGLVLWSPAPPAHAVTAGSSAFRGLAPVRILDTRGGTRPAANSSTILAVAGVNGVPGNATSVVLNVTAYEPDRAGFVTVYPWGTAQPNTSNLNMQDSRSIVPNLVTTKVGLWGNIVLYSSVGTHLIVDVFGYYLPATTSRAGRFVAVDAPRRLLDTRHTTTVAADGRVNVPIPAGVPYATEGVEGLVFNVTSVNSRVRANGFAFWTAVAAGEPLPGTSNLNVQRAGQTIANQVIVAPNANGVDFYSYAGGDLIVDFLGYYTGSGAADDDDGLYVAVNPTRLLDTRSTPDPLGTSVALHHDWSVEVATAGVAGVPASGASAVAMNVTMTRSFDDGFVTVYPAGRSRPDVSNINVDRAGMTAPNHVQVRNATRGVTLYSFGGTDLIVDLFGWFVGTPITSVHSAPSNVLPVPQIFPGQMWIPDIKLTTKVREHVNFVNFDPSHLIESRTPNQPGNMAIFGHRTSHGHEFRNLDRMKIGSLIYLGVDGKLYTYRTTAIDIRLPTDPMLYASDSNDQTLSLVACHPPGSVKYRIVVHAELIDVGVI
;
A
#
# COMPACT_ATOMS: atom_id res chain seq x y z
N MET A 1 -66.39 20.69 -91.10
CA MET A 1 -65.32 19.69 -91.42
C MET A 1 -64.21 19.91 -90.40
N GLY A 2 -63.77 18.96 -89.64
CA GLY A 2 -62.68 19.07 -88.76
C GLY A 2 -62.89 18.58 -87.36
N SER A 3 -62.65 17.31 -87.15
CA SER A 3 -62.82 16.55 -85.93
C SER A 3 -61.84 16.93 -84.87
N GLY A 4 -62.30 17.30 -83.69
CA GLY A 4 -61.41 17.50 -82.53
C GLY A 4 -61.43 16.24 -81.61
N ARG A 5 -60.28 15.61 -81.51
CA ARG A 5 -60.07 14.52 -80.55
C ARG A 5 -59.74 15.08 -79.18
N ARG A 6 -60.52 14.72 -78.18
CA ARG A 6 -60.26 14.98 -76.77
C ARG A 6 -59.32 13.88 -76.22
N LEU A 7 -58.16 14.26 -75.70
CA LEU A 7 -57.28 13.41 -74.91
C LEU A 7 -57.78 13.37 -73.45
N LEU A 8 -58.17 12.20 -72.96
CA LEU A 8 -58.39 11.95 -71.55
C LEU A 8 -57.00 11.68 -70.84
N ALA A 9 -56.58 12.58 -69.99
CA ALA A 9 -55.48 12.33 -69.10
C ALA A 9 -55.95 11.41 -67.94
N ARG A 10 -55.36 10.24 -67.85
CA ARG A 10 -55.52 9.34 -66.67
C ARG A 10 -54.55 9.76 -65.58
N LEU A 11 -55.00 10.25 -64.46
CA LEU A 11 -54.26 10.44 -63.20
C LEU A 11 -54.03 9.07 -62.53
N ILE A 12 -52.77 8.67 -62.39
CA ILE A 12 -52.33 7.52 -61.57
C ILE A 12 -52.00 8.05 -60.20
N PRO A 13 -52.61 7.58 -59.10
CA PRO A 13 -52.13 7.97 -57.78
C PRO A 13 -50.85 7.24 -57.43
N ILE A 14 -49.77 7.99 -57.17
CA ILE A 14 -48.53 7.47 -56.64
C ILE A 14 -48.75 7.22 -55.13
N LEU A 15 -48.79 5.94 -54.76
CA LEU A 15 -48.81 5.51 -53.38
C LEU A 15 -47.35 5.56 -52.84
N VAL A 16 -46.99 6.57 -52.02
CA VAL A 16 -45.71 6.65 -51.34
C VAL A 16 -45.77 5.72 -50.13
N MET A 17 -45.16 4.54 -50.26
CA MET A 17 -44.88 3.69 -49.08
C MET A 17 -43.73 4.31 -48.27
N LEU A 18 -44.02 4.93 -47.13
CA LEU A 18 -43.03 5.22 -46.11
C LEU A 18 -42.59 3.89 -45.45
N THR A 19 -41.51 3.31 -45.90
CA THR A 19 -40.83 2.25 -45.19
C THR A 19 -40.08 2.89 -44.02
N GLY A 20 -40.68 2.81 -42.82
CA GLY A 20 -40.01 3.17 -41.58
C GLY A 20 -38.80 2.28 -41.38
N LEU A 21 -37.61 2.85 -41.53
CA LEU A 21 -36.36 2.21 -41.12
C LEU A 21 -36.37 2.15 -39.59
N VAL A 22 -36.77 1.02 -39.02
CA VAL A 22 -36.52 0.73 -37.61
C VAL A 22 -35.04 0.50 -37.49
N LEU A 23 -34.31 1.52 -37.01
CA LEU A 23 -32.92 1.37 -36.60
C LEU A 23 -32.92 0.41 -35.40
N TRP A 24 -32.63 -0.84 -35.66
CA TRP A 24 -32.35 -1.83 -34.62
C TRP A 24 -30.98 -1.46 -34.05
N SER A 25 -30.95 -0.71 -32.95
CA SER A 25 -29.76 -0.59 -32.13
C SER A 25 -29.47 -2.00 -31.62
N PRO A 26 -28.27 -2.56 -31.89
CA PRO A 26 -27.89 -3.81 -31.28
C PRO A 26 -28.00 -3.61 -29.76
N ALA A 27 -28.68 -4.52 -29.09
CA ALA A 27 -28.68 -4.57 -27.63
C ALA A 27 -27.21 -4.61 -27.18
N PRO A 28 -26.81 -3.86 -26.14
CA PRO A 28 -25.47 -3.97 -25.60
C PRO A 28 -25.19 -5.44 -25.35
N PRO A 29 -23.95 -5.93 -25.65
CA PRO A 29 -23.62 -7.32 -25.41
C PRO A 29 -23.97 -7.65 -23.96
N ALA A 30 -24.81 -8.67 -23.76
CA ALA A 30 -25.10 -9.18 -22.44
C ALA A 30 -23.75 -9.52 -21.79
N HIS A 31 -23.38 -8.83 -20.72
CA HIS A 31 -22.19 -9.16 -19.94
C HIS A 31 -22.29 -10.64 -19.57
N ALA A 32 -21.29 -11.41 -19.95
CA ALA A 32 -21.26 -12.81 -19.55
C ALA A 32 -21.24 -12.83 -18.02
N VAL A 33 -22.25 -13.45 -17.41
CA VAL A 33 -22.34 -13.59 -15.95
C VAL A 33 -21.02 -14.09 -15.42
N THR A 34 -20.36 -13.30 -14.61
CA THR A 34 -19.04 -13.65 -14.04
C THR A 34 -19.25 -14.72 -12.97
N ALA A 35 -18.85 -15.94 -13.26
CA ALA A 35 -19.00 -17.05 -12.32
C ALA A 35 -18.32 -16.74 -10.98
N GLY A 36 -19.04 -16.98 -9.88
CA GLY A 36 -18.56 -16.76 -8.53
C GLY A 36 -18.66 -15.32 -8.03
N SER A 37 -19.33 -14.43 -8.78
CA SER A 37 -19.61 -13.07 -8.32
C SER A 37 -20.59 -13.05 -7.13
N SER A 38 -20.48 -12.04 -6.29
CA SER A 38 -21.18 -11.95 -5.00
C SER A 38 -21.46 -10.51 -4.60
N ALA A 39 -22.57 -10.29 -3.91
CA ALA A 39 -23.01 -9.00 -3.40
C ALA A 39 -22.72 -8.88 -1.89
N PHE A 40 -22.19 -7.76 -1.45
CA PHE A 40 -21.88 -7.45 -0.05
C PHE A 40 -23.16 -7.23 0.77
N ARG A 41 -23.12 -7.61 2.05
CA ARG A 41 -24.09 -7.26 3.08
C ARG A 41 -23.36 -6.84 4.34
N GLY A 42 -23.63 -5.62 4.79
CA GLY A 42 -23.11 -5.11 6.05
C GLY A 42 -23.74 -5.81 7.25
N LEU A 43 -22.95 -5.99 8.30
CA LEU A 43 -23.40 -6.46 9.62
C LEU A 43 -23.04 -5.43 10.67
N ALA A 44 -23.86 -5.30 11.70
CA ALA A 44 -23.41 -4.73 12.97
C ALA A 44 -22.22 -5.58 13.46
N PRO A 45 -21.08 -4.98 13.80
CA PRO A 45 -19.88 -5.73 14.15
C PRO A 45 -20.10 -6.70 15.30
N VAL A 46 -19.71 -7.97 15.12
CA VAL A 46 -19.86 -9.02 16.15
C VAL A 46 -18.52 -9.73 16.33
N ARG A 47 -18.08 -9.88 17.58
CA ARG A 47 -16.90 -10.69 17.92
C ARG A 47 -17.21 -12.17 17.79
N ILE A 48 -16.44 -12.87 16.96
CA ILE A 48 -16.61 -14.29 16.67
C ILE A 48 -15.44 -15.16 17.18
N LEU A 49 -14.31 -14.53 17.55
CA LEU A 49 -13.19 -15.18 18.22
C LEU A 49 -12.47 -14.19 19.13
N ASP A 50 -12.14 -14.63 20.34
CA ASP A 50 -11.25 -13.93 21.26
C ASP A 50 -10.48 -14.97 22.09
N THR A 51 -9.23 -15.19 21.77
CA THR A 51 -8.42 -16.21 22.45
C THR A 51 -7.76 -15.72 23.74
N ARG A 52 -7.91 -14.43 24.10
CA ARG A 52 -7.30 -13.85 25.32
C ARG A 52 -7.85 -14.46 26.60
N GLY A 53 -9.12 -14.89 26.58
CA GLY A 53 -9.77 -15.60 27.69
C GLY A 53 -9.58 -17.12 27.69
N GLY A 54 -8.78 -17.67 26.75
CA GLY A 54 -8.62 -19.12 26.55
C GLY A 54 -7.20 -19.50 26.13
N THR A 55 -7.10 -20.57 25.35
CA THR A 55 -5.80 -21.08 24.88
C THR A 55 -5.25 -20.18 23.80
N ARG A 56 -4.05 -19.67 24.01
CA ARG A 56 -3.29 -18.89 23.03
C ARG A 56 -2.81 -19.80 21.89
N PRO A 57 -3.10 -19.49 20.61
CA PRO A 57 -2.54 -20.19 19.46
C PRO A 57 -1.01 -20.25 19.52
N ALA A 58 -0.45 -21.43 19.28
CA ALA A 58 1.00 -21.67 19.29
C ALA A 58 1.65 -21.12 17.99
N ALA A 59 2.97 -21.01 18.00
CA ALA A 59 3.74 -20.72 16.80
C ALA A 59 3.57 -21.83 15.76
N ASN A 60 3.52 -21.44 14.49
CA ASN A 60 3.34 -22.33 13.32
C ASN A 60 2.06 -23.19 13.44
N SER A 61 0.99 -22.61 13.97
CA SER A 61 -0.29 -23.31 14.16
C SER A 61 -1.43 -22.62 13.40
N SER A 62 -2.47 -23.38 13.16
CA SER A 62 -3.68 -22.94 12.46
C SER A 62 -4.89 -23.01 13.38
N THR A 63 -5.64 -21.93 13.46
CA THR A 63 -6.96 -21.88 14.09
C THR A 63 -8.02 -21.98 13.01
N ILE A 64 -8.87 -23.01 13.04
CA ILE A 64 -10.01 -23.14 12.14
C ILE A 64 -11.19 -22.42 12.79
N LEU A 65 -11.85 -21.54 12.04
CA LEU A 65 -12.93 -20.70 12.52
C LEU A 65 -14.16 -20.83 11.62
N ALA A 66 -15.29 -21.25 12.17
CA ALA A 66 -16.56 -21.21 11.49
C ALA A 66 -17.03 -19.74 11.33
N VAL A 67 -17.33 -19.36 10.09
CA VAL A 67 -17.76 -17.99 9.75
C VAL A 67 -19.09 -17.95 9.01
N ALA A 68 -19.46 -18.99 8.28
CA ALA A 68 -20.78 -19.09 7.62
C ALA A 68 -21.73 -19.97 8.43
N GLY A 69 -23.00 -19.59 8.48
CA GLY A 69 -24.05 -20.22 9.28
C GLY A 69 -24.05 -19.82 10.75
N VAL A 70 -23.23 -18.84 11.17
CA VAL A 70 -23.08 -18.41 12.55
C VAL A 70 -23.06 -16.87 12.66
N ASN A 71 -23.40 -16.33 13.82
CA ASN A 71 -23.26 -14.90 14.14
C ASN A 71 -23.85 -13.93 13.09
N GLY A 72 -24.99 -14.28 12.50
CA GLY A 72 -25.66 -13.46 11.48
C GLY A 72 -25.13 -13.63 10.05
N VAL A 73 -24.08 -14.40 9.83
CA VAL A 73 -23.58 -14.75 8.49
C VAL A 73 -24.34 -15.96 7.96
N PRO A 74 -25.03 -15.87 6.80
CA PRO A 74 -25.73 -17.00 6.21
C PRO A 74 -24.81 -18.16 5.82
N GLY A 75 -25.34 -19.40 5.83
CA GLY A 75 -24.57 -20.61 5.49
C GLY A 75 -24.09 -20.67 4.03
N ASN A 76 -24.69 -19.89 3.14
CA ASN A 76 -24.30 -19.79 1.73
C ASN A 76 -23.40 -18.57 1.43
N ALA A 77 -22.84 -17.91 2.45
CA ALA A 77 -21.89 -16.83 2.26
C ALA A 77 -20.66 -17.33 1.49
N THR A 78 -20.24 -16.58 0.47
CA THR A 78 -19.08 -16.89 -0.38
C THR A 78 -17.78 -16.30 0.18
N SER A 79 -17.88 -15.18 0.88
CA SER A 79 -16.76 -14.48 1.50
C SER A 79 -17.23 -13.73 2.74
N VAL A 80 -16.30 -13.41 3.63
CA VAL A 80 -16.53 -12.61 4.83
C VAL A 80 -15.57 -11.44 4.90
N VAL A 81 -16.04 -10.36 5.54
CA VAL A 81 -15.26 -9.16 5.87
C VAL A 81 -15.05 -9.13 7.37
N LEU A 82 -13.80 -9.21 7.77
CA LEU A 82 -13.38 -9.35 9.16
C LEU A 82 -12.43 -8.22 9.54
N ASN A 83 -12.44 -7.81 10.80
CA ASN A 83 -11.28 -7.16 11.40
C ASN A 83 -10.57 -8.21 12.25
N VAL A 84 -9.35 -8.56 11.87
CA VAL A 84 -8.52 -9.53 12.58
C VAL A 84 -7.46 -8.77 13.34
N THR A 85 -7.30 -9.07 14.63
CA THR A 85 -6.26 -8.45 15.46
C THR A 85 -5.36 -9.53 16.04
N ALA A 86 -4.06 -9.42 15.78
CA ALA A 86 -3.02 -10.14 16.50
C ALA A 86 -2.65 -9.34 17.76
N TYR A 87 -2.63 -9.99 18.91
CA TYR A 87 -2.43 -9.36 20.20
C TYR A 87 -1.33 -10.06 20.98
N GLU A 88 -0.31 -9.31 21.44
CA GLU A 88 0.82 -9.79 22.22
C GLU A 88 1.48 -11.06 21.63
N PRO A 89 2.07 -11.00 20.44
CA PRO A 89 2.81 -12.14 19.86
C PRO A 89 4.10 -12.42 20.66
N ASP A 90 4.64 -13.62 20.55
CA ASP A 90 5.91 -13.98 21.21
C ASP A 90 7.11 -13.18 20.66
N ARG A 91 7.07 -12.87 19.38
CA ARG A 91 8.11 -12.16 18.62
C ARG A 91 7.54 -11.61 17.31
N ALA A 92 8.38 -11.03 16.49
CA ALA A 92 8.04 -10.67 15.10
C ALA A 92 7.54 -11.89 14.31
N GLY A 93 6.47 -11.68 13.53
CA GLY A 93 5.83 -12.73 12.76
C GLY A 93 4.65 -12.23 11.96
N PHE A 94 3.83 -13.15 11.46
CA PHE A 94 2.68 -12.82 10.64
C PHE A 94 1.50 -13.76 10.87
N VAL A 95 0.32 -13.30 10.49
CA VAL A 95 -0.90 -14.11 10.40
C VAL A 95 -1.39 -14.13 8.97
N THR A 96 -1.76 -15.32 8.47
CA THR A 96 -2.40 -15.52 7.16
C THR A 96 -3.82 -16.02 7.36
N VAL A 97 -4.78 -15.37 6.70
CA VAL A 97 -6.19 -15.77 6.70
C VAL A 97 -6.56 -16.29 5.31
N TYR A 98 -7.09 -17.51 5.25
CA TYR A 98 -7.40 -18.16 3.98
C TYR A 98 -8.54 -19.19 4.11
N PRO A 99 -9.17 -19.62 2.98
CA PRO A 99 -10.27 -20.57 3.00
C PRO A 99 -9.86 -21.93 3.55
N TRP A 100 -10.66 -22.53 4.44
CA TRP A 100 -10.43 -23.91 4.87
C TRP A 100 -10.58 -24.89 3.70
N GLY A 101 -9.71 -25.90 3.65
CA GLY A 101 -9.68 -26.89 2.57
C GLY A 101 -8.81 -26.51 1.37
N THR A 102 -8.11 -25.38 1.44
CA THR A 102 -7.06 -24.99 0.47
C THR A 102 -5.68 -25.08 1.09
N ALA A 103 -4.65 -25.16 0.25
CA ALA A 103 -3.27 -25.04 0.72
C ALA A 103 -3.03 -23.65 1.31
N GLN A 104 -2.17 -23.54 2.32
CA GLN A 104 -1.75 -22.25 2.88
C GLN A 104 -1.05 -21.42 1.79
N PRO A 105 -1.55 -20.19 1.49
CA PRO A 105 -0.93 -19.33 0.50
C PRO A 105 0.34 -18.68 1.06
N ASN A 106 1.25 -18.27 0.17
CA ASN A 106 2.42 -17.48 0.53
C ASN A 106 2.07 -15.98 0.63
N THR A 107 1.11 -15.65 1.50
CA THR A 107 0.61 -14.28 1.73
C THR A 107 0.57 -13.99 3.23
N SER A 108 0.39 -12.73 3.60
CA SER A 108 0.13 -12.34 4.99
C SER A 108 -0.96 -11.27 5.06
N ASN A 109 -1.78 -11.33 6.11
CA ASN A 109 -2.79 -10.31 6.38
C ASN A 109 -2.34 -9.37 7.50
N LEU A 110 -1.67 -9.90 8.53
CA LEU A 110 -1.14 -9.15 9.66
C LEU A 110 0.35 -9.41 9.78
N ASN A 111 1.11 -8.36 10.12
CA ASN A 111 2.55 -8.46 10.33
C ASN A 111 2.91 -7.78 11.66
N MET A 112 3.42 -8.57 12.60
CA MET A 112 3.82 -8.12 13.92
C MET A 112 5.32 -7.88 13.96
N GLN A 113 5.76 -6.81 14.63
CA GLN A 113 7.16 -6.43 14.71
C GLN A 113 7.87 -6.96 15.96
N ASP A 114 7.15 -7.04 17.05
CA ASP A 114 7.69 -7.42 18.36
C ASP A 114 6.60 -8.04 19.26
N SER A 115 6.98 -8.46 20.46
CA SER A 115 6.09 -9.09 21.43
C SER A 115 5.02 -8.15 22.03
N ARG A 116 5.11 -6.84 21.79
CA ARG A 116 4.11 -5.86 22.27
C ARG A 116 3.15 -5.44 21.17
N SER A 117 3.26 -6.04 20.00
CA SER A 117 2.44 -5.68 18.84
C SER A 117 0.95 -5.94 19.09
N ILE A 118 0.11 -4.97 18.74
CA ILE A 118 -1.34 -5.08 18.63
C ILE A 118 -1.69 -4.63 17.21
N VAL A 119 -1.85 -5.57 16.30
CA VAL A 119 -2.00 -5.28 14.87
C VAL A 119 -3.39 -5.67 14.40
N PRO A 120 -4.31 -4.71 14.23
CA PRO A 120 -5.56 -4.93 13.52
C PRO A 120 -5.34 -4.84 12.02
N ASN A 121 -6.13 -5.56 11.24
CA ASN A 121 -6.27 -5.33 9.81
C ASN A 121 -7.65 -5.79 9.34
N LEU A 122 -8.24 -5.03 8.42
CA LEU A 122 -9.41 -5.51 7.69
C LEU A 122 -8.98 -6.65 6.76
N VAL A 123 -9.77 -7.71 6.73
CA VAL A 123 -9.49 -8.89 5.91
C VAL A 123 -10.77 -9.29 5.18
N THR A 124 -10.72 -9.31 3.85
CA THR A 124 -11.75 -9.96 3.03
C THR A 124 -11.21 -11.30 2.58
N THR A 125 -11.90 -12.39 2.93
CA THR A 125 -11.46 -13.73 2.57
C THR A 125 -12.61 -14.59 2.09
N LYS A 126 -12.33 -15.48 1.12
CA LYS A 126 -13.26 -16.49 0.65
C LYS A 126 -13.59 -17.46 1.79
N VAL A 127 -14.85 -17.88 1.89
CA VAL A 127 -15.28 -18.95 2.78
C VAL A 127 -14.88 -20.29 2.17
N GLY A 128 -14.27 -21.14 2.97
CA GLY A 128 -13.81 -22.48 2.56
C GLY A 128 -14.82 -23.57 2.87
N LEU A 129 -14.35 -24.82 2.85
CA LEU A 129 -15.19 -25.98 3.10
C LEU A 129 -15.91 -25.87 4.46
N TRP A 130 -17.16 -26.31 4.49
CA TRP A 130 -18.04 -26.32 5.67
C TRP A 130 -18.23 -24.95 6.35
N GLY A 131 -18.10 -23.87 5.58
CA GLY A 131 -18.31 -22.53 6.12
C GLY A 131 -17.15 -21.99 6.97
N ASN A 132 -15.95 -22.57 6.85
CA ASN A 132 -14.81 -22.25 7.69
C ASN A 132 -13.72 -21.47 6.94
N ILE A 133 -12.92 -20.73 7.73
CA ILE A 133 -11.64 -20.14 7.34
C ILE A 133 -10.52 -20.65 8.25
N VAL A 134 -9.28 -20.40 7.85
CA VAL A 134 -8.08 -20.69 8.65
C VAL A 134 -7.39 -19.39 8.98
N LEU A 135 -6.98 -19.25 10.24
CA LEU A 135 -6.03 -18.23 10.69
C LEU A 135 -4.73 -18.97 11.06
N TYR A 136 -3.75 -18.95 10.16
CA TYR A 136 -2.41 -19.45 10.44
C TYR A 136 -1.57 -18.38 11.10
N SER A 137 -0.87 -18.71 12.18
CA SER A 137 0.09 -17.83 12.82
C SER A 137 1.49 -18.41 12.82
N SER A 138 2.46 -17.64 12.32
CA SER A 138 3.88 -18.03 12.32
C SER A 138 4.54 -17.96 13.70
N VAL A 139 3.88 -17.31 14.66
CA VAL A 139 4.35 -17.11 16.05
C VAL A 139 3.20 -17.32 17.00
N GLY A 140 3.48 -17.62 18.27
CA GLY A 140 2.43 -17.64 19.29
C GLY A 140 1.85 -16.25 19.47
N THR A 141 0.52 -16.10 19.32
CA THR A 141 -0.18 -14.82 19.48
C THR A 141 -1.64 -15.03 19.84
N HIS A 142 -2.23 -14.13 20.59
CA HIS A 142 -3.68 -14.11 20.71
C HIS A 142 -4.31 -13.57 19.43
N LEU A 143 -5.48 -14.11 19.08
CA LEU A 143 -6.27 -13.71 17.93
C LEU A 143 -7.62 -13.20 18.38
N ILE A 144 -8.02 -12.06 17.85
CA ILE A 144 -9.35 -11.48 18.00
C ILE A 144 -9.92 -11.33 16.58
N VAL A 145 -11.15 -11.79 16.36
CA VAL A 145 -11.82 -11.70 15.07
C VAL A 145 -13.20 -11.13 15.26
N ASP A 146 -13.45 -10.02 14.62
CA ASP A 146 -14.75 -9.35 14.56
C ASP A 146 -15.28 -9.41 13.11
N VAL A 147 -16.53 -9.81 12.88
CA VAL A 147 -17.16 -9.82 11.56
C VAL A 147 -17.91 -8.51 11.32
N PHE A 148 -17.73 -7.91 10.14
CA PHE A 148 -18.33 -6.64 9.72
C PHE A 148 -19.29 -6.79 8.55
N GLY A 149 -19.26 -7.92 7.87
CA GLY A 149 -20.12 -8.20 6.74
C GLY A 149 -19.72 -9.49 6.01
N TYR A 150 -20.48 -9.79 5.00
CA TYR A 150 -20.30 -11.00 4.18
C TYR A 150 -20.73 -10.76 2.74
N TYR A 151 -20.41 -11.67 1.86
CA TYR A 151 -20.84 -11.66 0.47
C TYR A 151 -21.75 -12.87 0.19
N LEU A 152 -22.82 -12.64 -0.56
CA LEU A 152 -23.77 -13.68 -1.02
C LEU A 152 -23.64 -13.89 -2.52
N PRO A 153 -23.80 -15.13 -3.03
CA PRO A 153 -23.78 -15.39 -4.47
C PRO A 153 -24.79 -14.50 -5.20
N ALA A 154 -24.35 -13.83 -6.25
CA ALA A 154 -25.19 -12.99 -7.08
C ALA A 154 -24.62 -12.91 -8.49
N THR A 155 -25.50 -12.90 -9.49
CA THR A 155 -25.13 -12.61 -10.88
C THR A 155 -25.43 -11.17 -11.25
N THR A 156 -26.49 -10.62 -10.65
CA THR A 156 -26.83 -9.19 -10.59
C THR A 156 -27.34 -8.88 -9.19
N SER A 157 -27.29 -7.64 -8.77
CA SER A 157 -27.86 -7.20 -7.49
C SER A 157 -28.13 -5.71 -7.49
N ARG A 158 -29.18 -5.30 -6.76
CA ARG A 158 -29.40 -3.90 -6.42
C ARG A 158 -28.45 -3.45 -5.32
N ALA A 159 -28.39 -4.21 -4.24
CA ALA A 159 -27.59 -3.88 -3.07
C ALA A 159 -26.27 -4.63 -3.04
N GLY A 160 -25.23 -4.03 -2.42
CA GLY A 160 -23.96 -4.68 -2.12
C GLY A 160 -22.96 -4.71 -3.27
N ARG A 161 -23.14 -3.88 -4.30
CA ARG A 161 -22.17 -3.67 -5.37
C ARG A 161 -21.20 -2.55 -4.97
N PHE A 162 -19.92 -2.74 -5.10
CA PHE A 162 -18.91 -1.74 -4.74
C PHE A 162 -18.76 -0.66 -5.81
N VAL A 163 -18.98 0.57 -5.43
CA VAL A 163 -18.74 1.76 -6.25
C VAL A 163 -17.49 2.46 -5.71
N ALA A 164 -16.36 2.19 -6.33
CA ALA A 164 -15.11 2.85 -6.00
C ALA A 164 -15.13 4.30 -6.52
N VAL A 165 -14.62 5.26 -5.73
CA VAL A 165 -14.39 6.62 -6.24
C VAL A 165 -13.20 6.64 -7.21
N ASP A 166 -13.27 7.49 -8.23
CA ASP A 166 -12.16 7.61 -9.20
C ASP A 166 -10.88 8.16 -8.56
N ALA A 167 -11.02 9.02 -7.56
CA ALA A 167 -9.93 9.52 -6.72
C ALA A 167 -10.39 9.54 -5.26
N PRO A 168 -9.71 8.81 -4.36
CA PRO A 168 -9.92 8.95 -2.91
C PRO A 168 -9.85 10.40 -2.46
N ARG A 169 -10.70 10.78 -1.51
CA ARG A 169 -10.77 12.16 -1.02
C ARG A 169 -10.85 12.22 0.50
N ARG A 170 -10.15 13.18 1.08
CA ARG A 170 -10.20 13.45 2.50
C ARG A 170 -11.52 14.11 2.90
N LEU A 171 -12.21 13.50 3.87
CA LEU A 171 -13.45 14.03 4.44
C LEU A 171 -13.25 14.69 5.78
N LEU A 172 -12.29 14.17 6.57
CA LEU A 172 -11.98 14.69 7.90
C LEU A 172 -10.47 14.67 8.12
N ASP A 173 -9.98 15.76 8.72
CA ASP A 173 -8.63 15.86 9.25
C ASP A 173 -8.66 16.72 10.52
N THR A 174 -8.67 16.08 11.68
CA THR A 174 -8.83 16.78 12.96
C THR A 174 -7.56 17.52 13.39
N ARG A 175 -6.41 17.30 12.74
CA ARG A 175 -5.18 18.08 12.96
C ARG A 175 -5.37 19.56 12.64
N HIS A 176 -6.31 19.88 11.74
CA HIS A 176 -6.63 21.24 11.30
C HIS A 176 -7.90 21.82 11.94
N THR A 177 -8.56 21.03 12.83
CA THR A 177 -9.78 21.46 13.52
C THR A 177 -9.65 21.26 15.03
N THR A 178 -10.31 20.25 15.57
CA THR A 178 -10.29 19.93 17.01
C THR A 178 -9.89 18.47 17.22
N THR A 179 -8.80 18.25 17.92
CA THR A 179 -8.38 16.92 18.39
C THR A 179 -9.49 16.23 19.16
N VAL A 180 -9.79 14.99 18.86
CA VAL A 180 -10.83 14.21 19.54
C VAL A 180 -10.38 13.89 20.97
N ALA A 181 -11.23 14.18 21.94
CA ALA A 181 -10.97 13.87 23.35
C ALA A 181 -11.05 12.36 23.62
N ALA A 182 -10.51 11.92 24.77
CA ALA A 182 -10.76 10.57 25.27
C ALA A 182 -12.27 10.37 25.51
N ASP A 183 -12.77 9.19 25.12
CA ASP A 183 -14.19 8.83 25.09
C ASP A 183 -15.06 9.74 24.20
N GLY A 184 -14.40 10.55 23.34
CA GLY A 184 -15.05 11.44 22.40
C GLY A 184 -15.42 10.76 21.08
N ARG A 185 -16.32 11.42 20.36
CA ARG A 185 -16.72 11.04 19.00
C ARG A 185 -16.52 12.21 18.04
N VAL A 186 -16.24 11.88 16.79
CA VAL A 186 -16.28 12.83 15.68
C VAL A 186 -17.14 12.23 14.57
N ASN A 187 -18.05 13.04 14.03
CA ASN A 187 -18.98 12.62 13.01
C ASN A 187 -18.44 12.90 11.60
N VAL A 188 -18.63 11.95 10.69
CA VAL A 188 -18.45 12.12 9.25
C VAL A 188 -19.83 11.92 8.60
N PRO A 189 -20.42 12.97 8.02
CA PRO A 189 -21.71 12.88 7.35
C PRO A 189 -21.63 12.01 6.09
N ILE A 190 -22.78 11.66 5.53
CA ILE A 190 -22.83 10.94 4.25
C ILE A 190 -22.03 11.73 3.20
N PRO A 191 -21.02 11.13 2.54
CA PRO A 191 -20.21 11.84 1.58
C PRO A 191 -21.02 12.34 0.38
N ALA A 192 -20.72 13.54 -0.10
CA ALA A 192 -21.38 14.09 -1.28
C ALA A 192 -21.25 13.13 -2.49
N GLY A 193 -22.33 12.94 -3.23
CA GLY A 193 -22.41 12.02 -4.37
C GLY A 193 -22.72 10.57 -4.02
N VAL A 194 -22.84 10.21 -2.73
CA VAL A 194 -23.38 8.93 -2.29
C VAL A 194 -24.90 9.01 -2.26
N PRO A 195 -25.65 8.16 -2.99
CA PRO A 195 -27.10 8.27 -3.13
C PRO A 195 -27.87 7.66 -1.94
N TYR A 196 -27.44 7.95 -0.71
CA TYR A 196 -28.00 7.35 0.51
C TYR A 196 -29.51 7.58 0.64
N ALA A 197 -29.96 8.81 0.39
CA ALA A 197 -31.37 9.18 0.59
C ALA A 197 -32.34 8.51 -0.40
N THR A 198 -31.88 8.15 -1.59
CA THR A 198 -32.69 7.56 -2.66
C THR A 198 -32.50 6.06 -2.82
N GLU A 199 -31.30 5.57 -2.58
CA GLU A 199 -30.94 4.18 -2.84
C GLU A 199 -30.57 3.41 -1.56
N GLY A 200 -30.21 4.11 -0.49
CA GLY A 200 -29.55 3.52 0.67
C GLY A 200 -28.13 3.09 0.33
N VAL A 201 -27.38 2.60 1.32
CA VAL A 201 -26.08 1.95 1.14
C VAL A 201 -25.89 0.84 2.17
N GLU A 202 -25.23 -0.24 1.77
CA GLU A 202 -24.87 -1.36 2.66
C GLU A 202 -23.61 -1.05 3.49
N GLY A 203 -22.77 -0.12 3.03
CA GLY A 203 -21.56 0.30 3.75
C GLY A 203 -20.81 1.41 3.06
N LEU A 204 -20.18 2.28 3.84
CA LEU A 204 -19.17 3.25 3.39
C LEU A 204 -17.79 2.65 3.62
N VAL A 205 -16.88 2.90 2.67
CA VAL A 205 -15.49 2.39 2.72
C VAL A 205 -14.54 3.55 2.93
N PHE A 206 -13.79 3.51 4.02
CA PHE A 206 -12.83 4.53 4.42
C PHE A 206 -11.44 3.95 4.62
N ASN A 207 -10.41 4.75 4.39
CA ASN A 207 -9.13 4.59 5.05
C ASN A 207 -9.09 5.54 6.26
N VAL A 208 -8.82 5.00 7.43
CA VAL A 208 -8.82 5.74 8.68
C VAL A 208 -7.42 5.74 9.26
N THR A 209 -6.86 6.93 9.49
CA THR A 209 -5.51 7.09 10.04
C THR A 209 -5.57 7.79 11.38
N SER A 210 -5.11 7.13 12.45
CA SER A 210 -4.86 7.77 13.74
C SER A 210 -3.50 8.46 13.69
N VAL A 211 -3.46 9.71 14.11
CA VAL A 211 -2.25 10.55 14.17
C VAL A 211 -2.20 11.22 15.53
N ASN A 212 -1.01 11.63 15.99
CA ASN A 212 -0.83 12.23 17.30
C ASN A 212 -1.55 11.45 18.40
N SER A 213 -1.52 10.14 18.26
CA SER A 213 -2.30 9.21 19.08
C SER A 213 -1.98 9.37 20.55
N ARG A 214 -3.00 9.27 21.40
CA ARG A 214 -2.85 9.17 22.85
C ARG A 214 -3.10 7.72 23.27
N VAL A 215 -2.55 7.33 24.39
CA VAL A 215 -2.83 6.03 25.03
C VAL A 215 -3.23 6.25 26.49
N ARG A 216 -4.04 5.37 27.03
CA ARG A 216 -4.38 5.38 28.46
C ARG A 216 -3.26 4.75 29.31
N ALA A 217 -3.41 4.77 30.60
CA ALA A 217 -2.44 4.21 31.56
C ALA A 217 -2.14 2.71 31.32
N ASN A 218 -3.07 1.97 30.71
CA ASN A 218 -2.89 0.58 30.30
C ASN A 218 -2.02 0.42 29.02
N GLY A 219 -1.53 1.52 28.44
CA GLY A 219 -0.57 1.51 27.33
C GLY A 219 -1.18 1.34 25.94
N PHE A 220 -2.52 1.36 25.77
CA PHE A 220 -3.13 1.24 24.44
C PHE A 220 -4.31 2.20 24.22
N ALA A 221 -4.71 2.35 22.96
CA ALA A 221 -5.91 3.02 22.54
C ALA A 221 -6.53 2.34 21.31
N PHE A 222 -7.74 2.74 20.98
CA PHE A 222 -8.40 2.26 19.77
C PHE A 222 -9.43 3.28 19.27
N TRP A 223 -9.78 3.09 18.00
CA TRP A 223 -10.87 3.78 17.34
C TRP A 223 -11.91 2.78 16.88
N THR A 224 -13.18 3.17 16.99
CA THR A 224 -14.33 2.39 16.55
C THR A 224 -15.22 3.25 15.65
N ALA A 225 -15.52 2.75 14.46
CA ALA A 225 -16.49 3.34 13.54
C ALA A 225 -17.87 2.69 13.77
N VAL A 226 -18.90 3.51 13.85
CA VAL A 226 -20.28 3.06 14.09
C VAL A 226 -21.23 4.03 13.39
N ALA A 227 -22.45 3.58 13.01
CA ALA A 227 -23.45 4.49 12.49
C ALA A 227 -23.69 5.63 13.50
N ALA A 228 -23.90 6.86 13.00
CA ALA A 228 -23.94 8.06 13.85
C ALA A 228 -24.99 7.93 14.97
N GLY A 229 -24.56 8.19 16.20
CA GLY A 229 -25.41 8.11 17.41
C GLY A 229 -25.65 6.70 17.95
N GLU A 230 -25.26 5.64 17.25
CA GLU A 230 -25.48 4.26 17.71
C GLU A 230 -24.55 3.87 18.88
N PRO A 231 -24.94 2.90 19.71
CA PRO A 231 -24.10 2.32 20.75
C PRO A 231 -22.81 1.71 20.18
N LEU A 232 -21.74 1.69 21.01
CA LEU A 232 -20.48 1.05 20.62
C LEU A 232 -20.64 -0.48 20.60
N PRO A 233 -20.17 -1.16 19.54
CA PRO A 233 -20.39 -2.60 19.35
C PRO A 233 -19.42 -3.48 20.17
N GLY A 234 -18.53 -2.91 20.98
CA GLY A 234 -17.52 -3.67 21.73
C GLY A 234 -16.35 -4.19 20.88
N THR A 235 -16.25 -3.73 19.64
CA THR A 235 -15.19 -4.05 18.69
C THR A 235 -14.33 -2.81 18.40
N SER A 236 -13.17 -2.98 17.77
CA SER A 236 -12.33 -1.88 17.32
C SER A 236 -11.98 -2.03 15.86
N ASN A 237 -11.80 -0.91 15.16
CA ASN A 237 -11.33 -0.88 13.77
C ASN A 237 -9.83 -0.59 13.67
N LEU A 238 -9.30 0.21 14.60
CA LEU A 238 -7.91 0.64 14.59
C LEU A 238 -7.37 0.62 16.02
N ASN A 239 -6.19 0.04 16.25
CA ASN A 239 -5.56 -0.07 17.54
C ASN A 239 -4.24 0.69 17.57
N VAL A 240 -3.98 1.39 18.66
CA VAL A 240 -2.80 2.21 18.89
C VAL A 240 -2.05 1.67 20.11
N GLN A 241 -0.74 1.49 19.99
CA GLN A 241 0.11 0.84 21.00
C GLN A 241 0.98 1.82 21.78
N ARG A 242 1.12 3.04 21.32
CA ARG A 242 1.96 4.06 21.93
C ARG A 242 1.51 5.47 21.59
N ALA A 243 1.81 6.40 22.47
CA ALA A 243 1.58 7.81 22.19
C ALA A 243 2.39 8.27 20.96
N GLY A 244 1.81 9.18 20.18
CA GLY A 244 2.41 9.71 18.96
C GLY A 244 2.42 8.76 17.76
N GLN A 245 1.87 7.56 17.89
CA GLN A 245 1.82 6.60 16.77
C GLN A 245 0.94 7.12 15.64
N THR A 246 1.42 6.96 14.39
CA THR A 246 0.63 7.10 13.18
C THR A 246 0.39 5.72 12.57
N ILE A 247 -0.87 5.34 12.42
CA ILE A 247 -1.27 4.04 11.91
C ILE A 247 -2.61 4.12 11.18
N ALA A 248 -2.74 3.39 10.08
CA ALA A 248 -3.96 3.35 9.28
C ALA A 248 -4.59 1.95 9.27
N ASN A 249 -5.90 1.91 9.04
CA ASN A 249 -6.64 0.70 8.69
C ASN A 249 -7.81 1.05 7.77
N GLN A 250 -8.15 0.16 6.86
CA GLN A 250 -9.39 0.29 6.09
C GLN A 250 -10.58 -0.10 6.95
N VAL A 251 -11.67 0.65 6.80
CA VAL A 251 -12.91 0.44 7.55
C VAL A 251 -14.09 0.36 6.57
N ILE A 252 -14.94 -0.64 6.76
CA ILE A 252 -16.26 -0.72 6.12
C ILE A 252 -17.31 -0.63 7.22
N VAL A 253 -18.21 0.34 7.12
CA VAL A 253 -19.22 0.59 8.14
C VAL A 253 -20.55 0.98 7.49
N ALA A 254 -21.65 0.36 7.95
CA ALA A 254 -23.00 0.73 7.56
C ALA A 254 -23.34 2.09 8.21
N PRO A 255 -23.68 3.14 7.43
CA PRO A 255 -24.09 4.42 7.99
C PRO A 255 -25.57 4.44 8.33
N ASN A 256 -26.00 5.48 9.03
CA ASN A 256 -27.40 5.94 9.00
C ASN A 256 -27.52 7.30 8.31
N ALA A 257 -28.69 7.93 8.33
CA ALA A 257 -28.90 9.22 7.67
C ALA A 257 -28.02 10.36 8.17
N ASN A 258 -27.49 10.24 9.39
CA ASN A 258 -26.58 11.21 10.02
C ASN A 258 -25.09 10.89 9.75
N GLY A 259 -24.78 9.81 9.00
CA GLY A 259 -23.43 9.39 8.66
C GLY A 259 -22.84 8.36 9.61
N VAL A 260 -21.58 8.54 9.95
CA VAL A 260 -20.74 7.63 10.76
C VAL A 260 -20.05 8.40 11.86
N ASP A 261 -20.07 7.89 13.07
CA ASP A 261 -19.27 8.36 14.19
C ASP A 261 -17.99 7.54 14.34
N PHE A 262 -16.88 8.23 14.54
CA PHE A 262 -15.62 7.63 14.95
C PHE A 262 -15.38 7.94 16.44
N TYR A 263 -15.47 6.92 17.27
CA TYR A 263 -15.20 6.99 18.70
C TYR A 263 -13.73 6.75 18.97
N SER A 264 -13.13 7.54 19.86
CA SER A 264 -11.76 7.36 20.36
C SER A 264 -11.74 6.99 21.85
N TYR A 265 -11.12 5.87 22.18
CA TYR A 265 -10.95 5.44 23.59
C TYR A 265 -10.00 6.37 24.37
N ALA A 266 -8.92 6.84 23.78
CA ALA A 266 -7.90 7.62 24.51
C ALA A 266 -7.70 9.05 23.97
N GLY A 267 -8.35 9.42 22.88
CA GLY A 267 -8.14 10.68 22.17
C GLY A 267 -6.99 10.63 21.17
N GLY A 268 -6.84 11.72 20.43
CA GLY A 268 -5.86 11.87 19.36
C GLY A 268 -6.48 12.51 18.11
N ASP A 269 -5.69 12.64 17.07
CA ASP A 269 -6.17 13.14 15.79
C ASP A 269 -6.56 11.99 14.87
N LEU A 270 -7.56 12.26 14.02
CA LEU A 270 -8.10 11.32 13.06
C LEU A 270 -8.15 11.92 11.66
N ILE A 271 -7.70 11.14 10.69
CA ILE A 271 -7.87 11.43 9.27
C ILE A 271 -8.80 10.37 8.71
N VAL A 272 -9.79 10.78 7.92
CA VAL A 272 -10.74 9.89 7.26
C VAL A 272 -10.77 10.19 5.76
N ASP A 273 -10.31 9.24 4.97
CA ASP A 273 -10.28 9.30 3.52
C ASP A 273 -11.34 8.36 2.94
N PHE A 274 -12.20 8.87 2.06
CA PHE A 274 -13.29 8.12 1.44
C PHE A 274 -12.83 7.40 0.18
N LEU A 275 -13.09 6.08 0.12
CA LEU A 275 -12.65 5.20 -0.96
C LEU A 275 -13.81 4.73 -1.85
N GLY A 276 -15.04 4.74 -1.36
CA GLY A 276 -16.22 4.26 -2.07
C GLY A 276 -17.34 3.79 -1.15
N TYR A 277 -18.34 3.17 -1.73
CA TYR A 277 -19.47 2.66 -0.99
C TYR A 277 -20.04 1.39 -1.63
N TYR A 278 -20.83 0.64 -0.87
CA TYR A 278 -21.64 -0.45 -1.37
C TYR A 278 -23.08 0.00 -1.56
N THR A 279 -23.65 -0.26 -2.76
CA THR A 279 -25.01 0.14 -3.12
C THR A 279 -26.06 -0.43 -2.16
N GLY A 280 -27.16 0.28 -1.98
CA GLY A 280 -28.31 -0.17 -1.22
C GLY A 280 -29.42 -0.79 -2.08
N SER A 281 -30.52 -1.18 -1.44
CA SER A 281 -31.64 -1.87 -2.09
C SER A 281 -32.45 -1.02 -3.06
N GLY A 282 -32.32 0.31 -3.01
CA GLY A 282 -32.97 1.23 -3.95
C GLY A 282 -32.22 1.44 -5.26
N ALA A 283 -30.96 0.97 -5.37
CA ALA A 283 -30.18 1.07 -6.60
C ALA A 283 -30.79 0.25 -7.75
N ALA A 284 -30.43 0.56 -8.99
CA ALA A 284 -30.77 -0.28 -10.14
C ALA A 284 -30.11 -1.67 -10.02
N ASP A 285 -30.72 -2.69 -10.59
CA ASP A 285 -30.12 -4.03 -10.66
C ASP A 285 -29.03 -4.06 -11.73
N ASP A 286 -27.84 -4.55 -11.37
CA ASP A 286 -26.65 -4.55 -12.22
C ASP A 286 -25.64 -5.59 -11.72
N ASP A 287 -24.60 -5.90 -12.50
CA ASP A 287 -23.47 -6.73 -12.11
C ASP A 287 -22.19 -5.90 -11.81
N ASP A 288 -22.11 -4.65 -12.27
CA ASP A 288 -20.98 -3.75 -12.00
C ASP A 288 -20.80 -3.53 -10.49
N GLY A 289 -19.61 -3.86 -9.98
CA GLY A 289 -19.27 -3.77 -8.56
C GLY A 289 -19.54 -5.04 -7.75
N LEU A 290 -20.02 -6.13 -8.36
CA LEU A 290 -20.07 -7.43 -7.68
C LEU A 290 -18.65 -7.95 -7.41
N TYR A 291 -18.44 -8.55 -6.25
CA TYR A 291 -17.15 -9.06 -5.80
C TYR A 291 -16.90 -10.50 -6.29
N VAL A 292 -15.70 -10.76 -6.78
CA VAL A 292 -15.21 -12.10 -7.11
C VAL A 292 -13.99 -12.39 -6.26
N ALA A 293 -14.14 -13.32 -5.33
CA ALA A 293 -13.05 -13.76 -4.46
C ALA A 293 -12.07 -14.67 -5.23
N VAL A 294 -10.78 -14.46 -5.04
CA VAL A 294 -9.72 -15.36 -5.50
C VAL A 294 -9.04 -16.04 -4.32
N ASN A 295 -8.28 -17.10 -4.57
CA ASN A 295 -7.35 -17.59 -3.55
C ASN A 295 -6.24 -16.54 -3.36
N PRO A 296 -5.85 -16.21 -2.11
CA PRO A 296 -4.85 -15.20 -1.85
C PRO A 296 -3.57 -15.45 -2.66
N THR A 297 -3.15 -14.47 -3.45
CA THR A 297 -2.02 -14.62 -4.38
C THR A 297 -1.13 -13.39 -4.34
N ARG A 298 0.19 -13.60 -4.20
CA ARG A 298 1.16 -12.51 -4.22
C ARG A 298 1.34 -11.95 -5.63
N LEU A 299 1.16 -10.64 -5.79
CA LEU A 299 1.39 -9.91 -7.03
C LEU A 299 2.76 -9.23 -7.07
N LEU A 300 3.25 -8.74 -5.93
CA LEU A 300 4.52 -8.03 -5.81
C LEU A 300 5.20 -8.37 -4.48
N ASP A 301 6.52 -8.55 -4.52
CA ASP A 301 7.37 -8.59 -3.33
C ASP A 301 8.73 -7.98 -3.70
N THR A 302 8.93 -6.71 -3.38
CA THR A 302 10.15 -6.00 -3.78
C THR A 302 11.39 -6.47 -3.03
N ARG A 303 11.25 -7.23 -1.94
CA ARG A 303 12.37 -7.82 -1.20
C ARG A 303 13.09 -8.90 -1.99
N SER A 304 12.39 -9.54 -2.93
CA SER A 304 12.88 -10.69 -3.70
C SER A 304 12.84 -10.48 -5.22
N THR A 305 12.27 -9.35 -5.69
CA THR A 305 12.27 -9.03 -7.11
C THR A 305 13.62 -8.43 -7.47
N PRO A 306 14.45 -9.09 -8.29
CA PRO A 306 15.70 -8.49 -8.73
C PRO A 306 15.39 -7.29 -9.64
N ASP A 307 16.11 -6.19 -9.42
CA ASP A 307 16.16 -5.09 -10.39
C ASP A 307 16.97 -5.54 -11.63
N PRO A 308 17.03 -4.75 -12.70
CA PRO A 308 17.87 -5.04 -13.86
C PRO A 308 19.36 -5.21 -13.53
N LEU A 309 19.77 -4.83 -12.32
CA LEU A 309 21.14 -4.95 -11.79
C LEU A 309 21.29 -6.14 -10.83
N GLY A 310 20.24 -6.96 -10.63
CA GLY A 310 20.24 -8.14 -9.77
C GLY A 310 20.12 -7.84 -8.28
N THR A 311 19.71 -6.62 -7.88
CA THR A 311 19.40 -6.25 -6.51
C THR A 311 17.89 -6.20 -6.28
N SER A 312 17.41 -6.50 -5.07
CA SER A 312 15.99 -6.29 -4.73
C SER A 312 15.68 -4.80 -4.72
N VAL A 313 14.58 -4.40 -5.37
CA VAL A 313 14.23 -2.98 -5.53
C VAL A 313 13.21 -2.58 -4.49
N ALA A 314 13.66 -2.25 -3.29
CA ALA A 314 12.85 -1.44 -2.40
C ALA A 314 12.44 -0.13 -3.10
N LEU A 315 11.22 0.35 -2.88
CA LEU A 315 10.83 1.67 -3.36
C LEU A 315 11.56 2.74 -2.54
N HIS A 316 12.22 3.62 -3.26
CA HIS A 316 12.88 4.78 -2.68
C HIS A 316 11.87 5.87 -2.30
N HIS A 317 12.35 6.90 -1.63
CA HIS A 317 11.58 8.10 -1.35
C HIS A 317 11.02 8.71 -2.64
N ASP A 318 9.74 9.03 -2.65
CA ASP A 318 8.99 9.57 -3.80
C ASP A 318 8.89 8.64 -5.03
N TRP A 319 9.13 7.35 -4.86
CA TRP A 319 8.99 6.39 -5.95
C TRP A 319 7.61 5.76 -6.04
N SER A 320 7.32 5.30 -7.25
CA SER A 320 6.10 4.56 -7.54
C SER A 320 6.39 3.27 -8.29
N VAL A 321 5.59 2.24 -8.06
CA VAL A 321 5.57 1.01 -8.86
C VAL A 321 4.17 0.76 -9.39
N GLU A 322 4.05 0.36 -10.64
CA GLU A 322 2.80 -0.17 -11.18
C GLU A 322 2.73 -1.69 -10.99
N VAL A 323 1.58 -2.14 -10.51
CA VAL A 323 1.26 -3.56 -10.35
C VAL A 323 0.15 -3.91 -11.33
N ALA A 324 0.49 -4.73 -12.33
CA ALA A 324 -0.49 -5.25 -13.27
C ALA A 324 -1.48 -6.16 -12.54
N THR A 325 -2.76 -5.95 -12.78
CA THR A 325 -3.84 -6.75 -12.20
C THR A 325 -4.60 -7.53 -13.28
N ALA A 326 -4.74 -7.00 -14.48
CA ALA A 326 -5.47 -7.62 -15.56
C ALA A 326 -4.79 -8.91 -16.07
N GLY A 327 -5.54 -9.98 -16.20
CA GLY A 327 -5.06 -11.28 -16.70
C GLY A 327 -4.19 -12.06 -15.71
N VAL A 328 -4.05 -11.63 -14.46
CA VAL A 328 -3.21 -12.29 -13.45
C VAL A 328 -4.02 -12.72 -12.23
N ALA A 329 -3.59 -13.78 -11.54
CA ALA A 329 -4.13 -14.24 -10.25
C ALA A 329 -5.67 -14.41 -10.22
N GLY A 330 -6.31 -14.78 -11.35
CA GLY A 330 -7.76 -14.94 -11.46
C GLY A 330 -8.55 -13.65 -11.75
N VAL A 331 -7.88 -12.52 -11.94
CA VAL A 331 -8.49 -11.30 -12.49
C VAL A 331 -8.59 -11.46 -14.00
N PRO A 332 -9.73 -11.19 -14.64
CA PRO A 332 -9.84 -11.27 -16.10
C PRO A 332 -8.98 -10.21 -16.79
N ALA A 333 -8.65 -10.43 -18.07
CA ALA A 333 -7.88 -9.47 -18.87
C ALA A 333 -8.65 -8.14 -19.07
N SER A 334 -9.98 -8.16 -18.94
CA SER A 334 -10.87 -7.00 -18.95
C SER A 334 -12.07 -7.28 -18.02
N GLY A 335 -12.77 -6.24 -17.59
CA GLY A 335 -13.98 -6.41 -16.78
C GLY A 335 -13.76 -6.41 -15.27
N ALA A 336 -12.63 -5.90 -14.78
CA ALA A 336 -12.37 -5.68 -13.36
C ALA A 336 -12.30 -4.17 -13.05
N SER A 337 -13.36 -3.62 -12.45
CA SER A 337 -13.47 -2.18 -12.14
C SER A 337 -12.69 -1.75 -10.91
N ALA A 338 -12.46 -2.65 -9.96
CA ALA A 338 -11.68 -2.42 -8.74
C ALA A 338 -11.04 -3.73 -8.27
N VAL A 339 -10.06 -3.62 -7.37
CA VAL A 339 -9.38 -4.76 -6.75
C VAL A 339 -9.35 -4.64 -5.23
N ALA A 340 -9.35 -5.80 -4.54
CA ALA A 340 -9.19 -5.91 -3.10
C ALA A 340 -7.87 -6.62 -2.80
N MET A 341 -6.97 -5.92 -2.10
CA MET A 341 -5.60 -6.36 -1.85
C MET A 341 -5.24 -6.18 -0.38
N ASN A 342 -4.24 -6.92 0.09
CA ASN A 342 -3.47 -6.54 1.26
C ASN A 342 -2.14 -5.97 0.79
N VAL A 343 -1.83 -4.76 1.22
CA VAL A 343 -0.56 -4.10 0.91
C VAL A 343 0.21 -3.96 2.21
N THR A 344 1.47 -4.40 2.20
CA THR A 344 2.35 -4.30 3.37
C THR A 344 3.55 -3.45 3.02
N MET A 345 3.73 -2.35 3.75
CA MET A 345 5.03 -1.69 3.88
C MET A 345 5.90 -2.53 4.81
N THR A 346 7.16 -2.76 4.48
CA THR A 346 8.10 -3.44 5.38
C THR A 346 9.51 -2.90 5.22
N ARG A 347 10.29 -2.97 6.29
CA ARG A 347 11.65 -2.41 6.29
C ARG A 347 11.67 -0.95 5.83
N SER A 348 10.68 -0.14 6.30
CA SER A 348 10.61 1.29 5.94
C SER A 348 11.95 1.97 6.24
N PHE A 349 12.38 2.88 5.35
CA PHE A 349 13.67 3.57 5.51
C PHE A 349 13.56 4.75 6.47
N ASP A 350 12.36 5.38 6.51
CA ASP A 350 12.04 6.48 7.37
C ASP A 350 10.56 6.43 7.79
N ASP A 351 10.06 7.44 8.50
CA ASP A 351 8.63 7.68 8.59
C ASP A 351 8.06 7.98 7.20
N GLY A 352 6.82 7.62 6.96
CA GLY A 352 6.25 7.81 5.65
C GLY A 352 4.91 7.09 5.45
N PHE A 353 4.52 7.05 4.18
CA PHE A 353 3.25 6.45 3.79
C PHE A 353 3.31 5.84 2.39
N VAL A 354 2.35 4.97 2.13
CA VAL A 354 2.06 4.46 0.78
C VAL A 354 0.67 4.92 0.37
N THR A 355 0.56 5.41 -0.88
CA THR A 355 -0.70 5.68 -1.56
C THR A 355 -0.91 4.67 -2.68
N VAL A 356 -2.07 4.01 -2.71
CA VAL A 356 -2.48 3.09 -3.77
C VAL A 356 -3.58 3.75 -4.59
N TYR A 357 -3.40 3.83 -5.90
CA TYR A 357 -4.32 4.51 -6.80
C TYR A 357 -4.30 3.88 -8.21
N PRO A 358 -5.30 4.16 -9.08
CA PRO A 358 -5.35 3.56 -10.41
C PRO A 358 -4.13 3.93 -11.26
N ALA A 359 -3.55 2.95 -11.95
CA ALA A 359 -2.38 3.16 -12.79
C ALA A 359 -2.63 4.18 -13.91
N GLY A 360 -1.69 5.10 -14.12
CA GLY A 360 -1.81 6.17 -15.10
C GLY A 360 -2.80 7.27 -14.74
N ARG A 361 -3.14 7.42 -13.48
CA ARG A 361 -3.90 8.55 -12.94
C ARG A 361 -3.04 9.41 -12.02
N SER A 362 -3.46 10.63 -11.78
CA SER A 362 -2.80 11.50 -10.81
C SER A 362 -2.92 10.93 -9.41
N ARG A 363 -1.83 10.99 -8.63
CA ARG A 363 -1.82 10.57 -7.24
C ARG A 363 -2.79 11.44 -6.42
N PRO A 364 -3.73 10.85 -5.68
CA PRO A 364 -4.59 11.58 -4.75
C PRO A 364 -3.81 12.01 -3.50
N ASP A 365 -4.28 13.05 -2.82
CA ASP A 365 -3.69 13.53 -1.55
C ASP A 365 -4.25 12.76 -0.35
N VAL A 366 -4.06 11.46 -0.37
CA VAL A 366 -4.44 10.52 0.71
C VAL A 366 -3.37 9.46 0.89
N SER A 367 -3.39 8.77 2.03
CA SER A 367 -2.53 7.60 2.27
C SER A 367 -3.37 6.36 2.55
N ASN A 368 -2.85 5.19 2.19
CA ASN A 368 -3.46 3.91 2.56
C ASN A 368 -2.73 3.26 3.75
N ILE A 369 -1.41 3.40 3.83
CA ILE A 369 -0.60 2.81 4.87
C ILE A 369 0.33 3.89 5.41
N ASN A 370 0.53 3.93 6.73
CA ASN A 370 1.38 4.90 7.38
C ASN A 370 2.31 4.22 8.37
N VAL A 371 3.55 4.69 8.41
CA VAL A 371 4.56 4.33 9.41
C VAL A 371 5.17 5.61 9.96
N ASP A 372 5.58 5.59 11.22
CA ASP A 372 6.05 6.77 11.95
C ASP A 372 7.53 6.73 12.33
N ARG A 373 8.27 5.77 11.80
CA ARG A 373 9.73 5.65 11.93
C ARG A 373 10.31 4.59 10.99
N ALA A 374 11.61 4.62 10.80
CA ALA A 374 12.38 3.61 10.09
C ALA A 374 12.22 2.20 10.69
N GLY A 375 12.38 1.17 9.85
CA GLY A 375 12.34 -0.24 10.21
C GLY A 375 10.94 -0.79 10.49
N MET A 376 9.88 0.01 10.28
CA MET A 376 8.51 -0.43 10.53
C MET A 376 7.99 -1.39 9.46
N THR A 377 7.05 -2.23 9.90
CA THR A 377 6.20 -3.05 9.03
C THR A 377 4.75 -2.77 9.35
N ALA A 378 3.96 -2.43 8.36
CA ALA A 378 2.54 -2.14 8.50
C ALA A 378 1.76 -2.71 7.32
N PRO A 379 0.82 -3.64 7.54
CA PRO A 379 -0.13 -4.08 6.52
C PRO A 379 -1.37 -3.18 6.52
N ASN A 380 -2.06 -3.10 5.40
CA ASN A 380 -3.43 -2.61 5.32
C ASN A 380 -4.19 -3.29 4.18
N HIS A 381 -5.46 -3.57 4.40
CA HIS A 381 -6.38 -3.93 3.34
C HIS A 381 -6.68 -2.71 2.47
N VAL A 382 -6.71 -2.88 1.16
CA VAL A 382 -6.94 -1.79 0.20
C VAL A 382 -7.95 -2.23 -0.84
N GLN A 383 -9.08 -1.54 -0.89
CA GLN A 383 -10.02 -1.60 -2.01
C GLN A 383 -9.82 -0.33 -2.84
N VAL A 384 -9.48 -0.50 -4.10
CA VAL A 384 -9.13 0.62 -4.97
C VAL A 384 -9.67 0.42 -6.38
N ARG A 385 -10.08 1.51 -7.03
CA ARG A 385 -10.44 1.54 -8.45
C ARG A 385 -9.31 0.97 -9.29
N ASN A 386 -9.64 0.13 -10.25
CA ASN A 386 -8.67 -0.47 -11.16
C ASN A 386 -8.57 0.33 -12.45
N ALA A 387 -7.38 0.37 -13.04
CA ALA A 387 -7.16 0.96 -14.36
C ALA A 387 -6.75 -0.13 -15.36
N THR A 388 -6.72 0.22 -16.65
CA THR A 388 -6.35 -0.73 -17.71
C THR A 388 -4.95 -1.32 -17.56
N ARG A 389 -4.03 -0.64 -16.85
CA ARG A 389 -2.70 -1.17 -16.50
C ARG A 389 -2.60 -1.70 -15.06
N GLY A 390 -3.69 -1.64 -14.28
CA GLY A 390 -3.69 -2.06 -12.88
C GLY A 390 -3.66 -0.89 -11.90
N VAL A 391 -2.83 -0.97 -10.88
CA VAL A 391 -2.71 0.03 -9.81
C VAL A 391 -1.29 0.53 -9.67
N THR A 392 -1.13 1.76 -9.19
CA THR A 392 0.15 2.36 -8.82
C THR A 392 0.25 2.44 -7.31
N LEU A 393 1.40 2.05 -6.76
CA LEU A 393 1.78 2.25 -5.36
C LEU A 393 2.89 3.29 -5.32
N TYR A 394 2.64 4.39 -4.64
CA TYR A 394 3.61 5.45 -4.38
C TYR A 394 4.10 5.35 -2.93
N SER A 395 5.40 5.49 -2.71
CA SER A 395 6.04 5.53 -1.40
C SER A 395 6.66 6.88 -1.11
N PHE A 396 6.29 7.51 0.00
CA PHE A 396 6.90 8.78 0.44
C PHE A 396 8.22 8.54 1.18
N GLY A 397 8.27 7.69 2.18
CA GLY A 397 9.47 7.51 3.04
C GLY A 397 10.45 6.43 2.56
N GLY A 398 10.18 5.76 1.45
CA GLY A 398 10.95 4.59 1.02
C GLY A 398 10.65 3.33 1.83
N THR A 399 10.47 2.20 1.16
CA THR A 399 10.08 0.93 1.79
C THR A 399 10.19 -0.24 0.82
N ASP A 400 10.27 -1.45 1.35
CA ASP A 400 9.84 -2.61 0.58
C ASP A 400 8.32 -2.71 0.58
N LEU A 401 7.77 -3.22 -0.52
CA LEU A 401 6.35 -3.46 -0.70
C LEU A 401 6.05 -4.92 -0.95
N ILE A 402 4.99 -5.38 -0.32
CA ILE A 402 4.37 -6.67 -0.59
C ILE A 402 2.91 -6.40 -0.95
N VAL A 403 2.43 -6.99 -2.06
CA VAL A 403 1.06 -6.85 -2.53
C VAL A 403 0.46 -8.22 -2.74
N ASP A 404 -0.58 -8.53 -1.99
CA ASP A 404 -1.33 -9.79 -2.04
C ASP A 404 -2.77 -9.51 -2.50
N LEU A 405 -3.24 -10.18 -3.55
CA LEU A 405 -4.60 -10.04 -4.08
C LEU A 405 -5.55 -11.02 -3.38
N PHE A 406 -6.75 -10.55 -3.03
CA PHE A 406 -7.82 -11.33 -2.40
C PHE A 406 -9.09 -11.43 -3.26
N GLY A 407 -9.26 -10.50 -4.20
CA GLY A 407 -10.40 -10.49 -5.10
C GLY A 407 -10.46 -9.23 -5.96
N TRP A 408 -11.47 -9.18 -6.79
CA TRP A 408 -11.71 -8.07 -7.70
C TRP A 408 -13.23 -7.81 -7.83
N PHE A 409 -13.58 -6.66 -8.38
CA PHE A 409 -14.97 -6.27 -8.57
C PHE A 409 -15.28 -6.20 -10.07
N VAL A 410 -16.42 -6.76 -10.45
CA VAL A 410 -16.91 -6.75 -11.84
C VAL A 410 -17.06 -5.32 -12.34
N GLY A 411 -16.88 -5.10 -13.63
CA GLY A 411 -17.10 -3.82 -14.29
C GLY A 411 -15.90 -3.31 -15.06
N THR A 412 -16.04 -2.15 -15.67
CA THR A 412 -15.04 -1.60 -16.57
C THR A 412 -13.93 -0.88 -15.80
N PRO A 413 -12.64 -1.26 -15.99
CA PRO A 413 -11.53 -0.51 -15.46
C PRO A 413 -11.45 0.87 -16.13
N ILE A 414 -10.96 1.88 -15.40
CA ILE A 414 -10.74 3.20 -16.00
C ILE A 414 -9.50 3.18 -16.90
N THR A 415 -9.51 4.02 -17.94
CA THR A 415 -8.37 4.11 -18.85
C THR A 415 -7.18 4.76 -18.16
N SER A 416 -5.99 4.14 -18.29
CA SER A 416 -4.72 4.73 -17.89
C SER A 416 -4.32 5.82 -18.89
N VAL A 417 -4.29 7.10 -18.47
CA VAL A 417 -4.05 8.24 -19.37
C VAL A 417 -2.62 8.76 -19.34
N HIS A 418 -1.92 8.64 -18.19
CA HIS A 418 -0.50 9.01 -18.09
C HIS A 418 0.37 7.79 -18.36
N SER A 419 1.58 8.02 -18.85
CA SER A 419 2.60 6.95 -18.96
C SER A 419 2.80 6.27 -17.61
N ALA A 420 3.24 5.02 -17.63
CA ALA A 420 3.73 4.37 -16.41
C ALA A 420 4.72 5.32 -15.73
N PRO A 421 4.72 5.40 -14.38
CA PRO A 421 5.77 6.14 -13.70
C PRO A 421 7.08 5.63 -14.31
N SER A 422 7.80 6.50 -14.98
CA SER A 422 9.18 6.20 -15.22
C SER A 422 9.80 6.19 -13.83
N ASN A 423 10.02 4.99 -13.25
CA ASN A 423 10.93 4.79 -12.14
C ASN A 423 12.37 5.07 -12.59
N VAL A 424 12.49 5.74 -13.70
CA VAL A 424 13.61 6.56 -14.03
C VAL A 424 13.43 7.80 -13.16
N LEU A 425 13.82 7.73 -11.91
CA LEU A 425 14.78 8.75 -11.53
C LEU A 425 15.70 8.88 -12.75
N PRO A 426 16.13 10.09 -13.16
CA PRO A 426 17.31 10.20 -13.98
C PRO A 426 18.27 9.24 -13.32
N VAL A 427 18.50 8.07 -13.95
CA VAL A 427 19.16 6.92 -13.33
C VAL A 427 20.22 7.58 -12.53
N PRO A 428 20.18 7.58 -11.16
CA PRO A 428 21.31 8.13 -10.46
C PRO A 428 22.38 7.32 -11.08
N GLN A 429 23.18 7.97 -11.95
CA GLN A 429 24.08 7.17 -12.73
C GLN A 429 24.72 6.37 -11.64
N ILE A 430 24.30 5.09 -11.58
CA ILE A 430 24.99 4.21 -10.68
C ILE A 430 26.34 4.43 -11.24
N PHE A 431 27.05 5.24 -10.52
CA PHE A 431 28.46 5.27 -10.66
C PHE A 431 28.73 3.79 -10.79
N PRO A 432 29.10 3.22 -11.95
CA PRO A 432 29.33 1.80 -12.02
C PRO A 432 30.52 1.53 -11.13
N GLY A 433 30.34 1.85 -9.83
CA GLY A 433 31.34 1.88 -8.83
C GLY A 433 31.01 0.87 -7.78
N GLN A 434 31.84 -0.12 -7.69
CA GLN A 434 31.96 -0.95 -6.53
C GLN A 434 33.15 -0.44 -5.73
N MET A 435 32.94 -0.16 -4.43
CA MET A 435 34.01 0.19 -3.51
C MET A 435 34.35 -1.03 -2.66
N TRP A 436 35.62 -1.32 -2.56
CA TRP A 436 36.15 -2.37 -1.71
C TRP A 436 37.24 -1.82 -0.79
N ILE A 437 37.09 -2.06 0.53
CA ILE A 437 38.05 -1.65 1.55
C ILE A 437 38.39 -2.89 2.39
N PRO A 438 39.52 -3.58 2.11
CA PRO A 438 39.88 -4.86 2.74
C PRO A 438 39.96 -4.79 4.25
N ASP A 439 40.58 -3.75 4.79
CA ASP A 439 40.91 -3.59 6.22
C ASP A 439 39.67 -3.57 7.11
N ILE A 440 38.52 -3.12 6.58
CA ILE A 440 37.25 -3.08 7.29
C ILE A 440 36.22 -4.08 6.71
N LYS A 441 36.67 -4.95 5.79
CA LYS A 441 35.86 -5.96 5.10
C LYS A 441 34.60 -5.37 4.44
N LEU A 442 34.72 -4.18 3.88
CA LEU A 442 33.63 -3.50 3.19
C LEU A 442 33.70 -3.81 1.70
N THR A 443 32.59 -4.29 1.15
CA THR A 443 32.30 -4.30 -0.28
C THR A 443 30.92 -3.71 -0.44
N THR A 444 30.81 -2.60 -1.18
CA THR A 444 29.55 -1.87 -1.35
C THR A 444 29.51 -1.17 -2.71
N LYS A 445 28.32 -0.85 -3.17
CA LYS A 445 28.12 0.05 -4.32
C LYS A 445 28.31 1.49 -3.86
N VAL A 446 28.72 2.36 -4.78
CA VAL A 446 28.74 3.82 -4.58
C VAL A 446 27.73 4.42 -5.55
N ARG A 447 26.81 5.21 -5.03
CA ARG A 447 25.82 5.94 -5.83
C ARG A 447 26.26 7.36 -6.10
N GLU A 448 25.76 7.91 -7.16
CA GLU A 448 25.91 9.32 -7.42
C GLU A 448 24.78 10.09 -6.74
N HIS A 449 25.10 11.20 -6.07
CA HIS A 449 24.19 12.06 -5.33
C HIS A 449 23.91 11.64 -3.89
N VAL A 450 24.24 12.55 -2.92
CA VAL A 450 24.08 12.31 -1.47
C VAL A 450 22.64 12.04 -1.00
N ASN A 451 21.63 12.38 -1.79
CA ASN A 451 20.26 12.03 -1.49
C ASN A 451 20.02 10.49 -1.44
N PHE A 452 20.97 9.71 -1.93
CA PHE A 452 20.91 8.26 -1.91
C PHE A 452 21.77 7.61 -0.82
N VAL A 453 22.37 8.40 0.06
CA VAL A 453 23.21 7.91 1.17
C VAL A 453 22.47 6.95 2.10
N ASN A 454 21.15 6.99 2.13
CA ASN A 454 20.31 6.06 2.89
C ASN A 454 20.25 4.64 2.32
N PHE A 455 20.80 4.42 1.13
CA PHE A 455 20.77 3.12 0.43
C PHE A 455 22.15 2.49 0.30
N ASP A 456 23.10 3.30 -0.12
CA ASP A 456 24.51 2.92 -0.27
C ASP A 456 25.36 4.18 -0.07
N PRO A 457 26.66 4.06 0.21
CA PRO A 457 27.55 5.20 0.16
C PRO A 457 27.39 5.98 -1.12
N SER A 458 27.31 7.29 -1.03
CA SER A 458 26.93 8.15 -2.15
C SER A 458 27.91 9.27 -2.38
N HIS A 459 28.26 9.46 -3.64
CA HIS A 459 29.12 10.54 -4.11
C HIS A 459 28.40 11.90 -3.99
N LEU A 460 29.10 12.89 -3.48
CA LEU A 460 28.64 14.28 -3.50
C LEU A 460 28.86 14.84 -4.90
N ILE A 461 27.77 15.12 -5.63
CA ILE A 461 27.82 15.53 -7.04
C ILE A 461 28.59 16.85 -7.26
N GLU A 462 28.65 17.70 -6.25
CA GLU A 462 29.43 18.93 -6.27
C GLU A 462 30.92 18.70 -6.05
N SER A 463 31.32 17.48 -5.63
CA SER A 463 32.73 17.10 -5.53
C SER A 463 33.26 16.54 -6.85
N ARG A 464 34.54 16.18 -6.93
CA ARG A 464 35.15 15.70 -8.16
C ARG A 464 34.86 14.22 -8.40
N THR A 465 35.02 13.79 -9.63
CA THR A 465 35.01 12.37 -10.02
C THR A 465 36.43 11.81 -10.08
N PRO A 466 36.66 10.49 -10.09
CA PRO A 466 37.99 9.91 -10.07
C PRO A 466 38.92 10.32 -11.22
N ASN A 467 38.40 10.86 -12.31
CA ASN A 467 39.19 11.29 -13.48
C ASN A 467 39.49 12.79 -13.48
N GLN A 468 39.11 13.51 -12.43
CA GLN A 468 39.27 14.97 -12.35
C GLN A 468 40.23 15.33 -11.22
N PRO A 469 41.10 16.34 -11.41
CA PRO A 469 41.87 16.90 -10.31
C PRO A 469 40.95 17.43 -9.21
N GLY A 470 41.29 17.15 -7.95
CA GLY A 470 40.53 17.57 -6.82
C GLY A 470 40.05 16.42 -5.92
N ASN A 471 39.17 16.73 -4.97
CA ASN A 471 38.67 15.77 -3.99
C ASN A 471 37.30 15.20 -4.40
N MET A 472 37.23 13.89 -4.43
CA MET A 472 35.96 13.16 -4.51
C MET A 472 35.47 12.89 -3.10
N ALA A 473 34.24 13.24 -2.78
CA ALA A 473 33.65 12.98 -1.47
C ALA A 473 32.52 11.94 -1.56
N ILE A 474 32.62 10.89 -0.73
CA ILE A 474 31.61 9.83 -0.62
C ILE A 474 31.10 9.80 0.81
N PHE A 475 29.81 9.96 0.96
CA PHE A 475 29.10 9.93 2.24
C PHE A 475 28.47 8.57 2.47
N GLY A 476 28.45 8.09 3.73
CA GLY A 476 27.81 6.85 4.11
C GLY A 476 27.39 6.82 5.57
N HIS A 477 26.44 5.95 5.90
CA HIS A 477 25.95 5.79 7.26
C HIS A 477 26.82 4.87 8.12
N ARG A 478 26.87 5.16 9.44
CA ARG A 478 27.56 4.31 10.42
C ARG A 478 26.66 3.41 11.23
N THR A 479 25.40 3.79 11.48
CA THR A 479 24.50 3.11 12.42
C THR A 479 23.09 2.91 11.88
N SER A 480 22.77 3.51 10.74
CA SER A 480 21.46 3.41 10.06
C SER A 480 21.66 2.96 8.61
N HIS A 481 20.59 2.57 7.93
CA HIS A 481 20.52 2.38 6.48
C HIS A 481 21.66 1.51 5.90
N GLY A 482 21.85 0.30 6.31
CA GLY A 482 22.90 -0.58 5.79
C GLY A 482 24.24 -0.47 6.54
N HIS A 483 24.55 0.68 7.16
CA HIS A 483 25.74 0.98 8.00
C HIS A 483 27.07 0.60 7.35
N GLU A 484 27.22 0.84 6.06
CA GLU A 484 28.37 0.45 5.26
C GLU A 484 29.65 1.05 5.86
N PHE A 485 29.59 2.30 6.35
CA PHE A 485 30.71 2.98 7.00
C PHE A 485 30.82 2.73 8.51
N ARG A 486 30.17 1.67 9.03
CA ARG A 486 30.18 1.33 10.46
C ARG A 486 31.57 1.25 11.06
N ASN A 487 32.48 0.64 10.32
CA ASN A 487 33.87 0.37 10.76
C ASN A 487 34.88 1.38 10.21
N LEU A 488 34.46 2.54 9.72
CA LEU A 488 35.36 3.52 9.11
C LEU A 488 36.46 3.99 10.08
N ASP A 489 36.17 4.00 11.40
CA ASP A 489 37.14 4.30 12.47
C ASP A 489 38.18 3.21 12.71
N ARG A 490 38.11 2.05 12.07
CA ARG A 490 39.11 0.99 12.12
C ARG A 490 40.12 1.08 10.99
N MET A 491 39.92 1.97 10.03
CA MET A 491 40.90 2.25 8.99
C MET A 491 42.15 2.87 9.60
N LYS A 492 43.27 2.73 8.91
CA LYS A 492 44.58 3.25 9.31
C LYS A 492 45.21 4.03 8.16
N ILE A 493 46.14 4.91 8.46
CA ILE A 493 47.01 5.50 7.44
C ILE A 493 47.69 4.36 6.68
N GLY A 494 47.62 4.40 5.34
CA GLY A 494 48.07 3.34 4.45
C GLY A 494 47.04 2.31 4.05
N SER A 495 45.85 2.27 4.69
CA SER A 495 44.73 1.41 4.25
C SER A 495 44.35 1.71 2.79
N LEU A 496 44.10 0.64 2.01
CA LEU A 496 43.74 0.77 0.60
C LEU A 496 42.24 0.82 0.41
N ILE A 497 41.80 1.67 -0.50
CA ILE A 497 40.43 1.82 -0.96
C ILE A 497 40.43 1.58 -2.47
N TYR A 498 39.67 0.59 -2.92
CA TYR A 498 39.50 0.29 -4.33
C TYR A 498 38.14 0.79 -4.79
N LEU A 499 38.13 1.52 -5.90
CA LEU A 499 36.89 2.07 -6.49
C LEU A 499 36.88 1.75 -7.98
N GLY A 500 35.93 0.88 -8.37
CA GLY A 500 35.68 0.57 -9.78
C GLY A 500 34.69 1.57 -10.38
N VAL A 501 35.07 2.28 -11.45
CA VAL A 501 34.26 3.28 -12.13
C VAL A 501 34.57 3.27 -13.61
N ASP A 502 33.57 3.24 -14.49
CA ASP A 502 33.70 3.31 -15.94
C ASP A 502 34.74 2.33 -16.52
N GLY A 503 34.73 1.07 -16.02
CA GLY A 503 35.68 0.03 -16.46
C GLY A 503 37.10 0.23 -15.97
N LYS A 504 37.36 1.17 -15.07
CA LYS A 504 38.65 1.41 -14.44
C LYS A 504 38.60 1.08 -12.96
N LEU A 505 39.75 0.60 -12.42
CA LEU A 505 39.96 0.40 -10.99
C LEU A 505 40.91 1.49 -10.47
N TYR A 506 40.34 2.37 -9.65
CA TYR A 506 41.09 3.40 -8.94
C TYR A 506 41.51 2.89 -7.57
N THR A 507 42.80 2.93 -7.28
CA THR A 507 43.33 2.52 -5.98
C THR A 507 43.76 3.75 -5.21
N TYR A 508 43.16 3.98 -4.07
CA TYR A 508 43.50 5.07 -3.16
C TYR A 508 44.19 4.52 -1.92
N ARG A 509 45.10 5.31 -1.37
CA ARG A 509 45.79 5.05 -0.09
C ARG A 509 45.37 6.09 0.94
N THR A 510 44.91 5.66 2.11
CA THR A 510 44.56 6.54 3.22
C THR A 510 45.77 7.33 3.70
N THR A 511 45.62 8.65 3.75
CA THR A 511 46.68 9.61 4.17
C THR A 511 46.41 10.26 5.51
N ALA A 512 45.11 10.47 5.86
CA ALA A 512 44.71 11.03 7.15
C ALA A 512 43.33 10.54 7.57
N ILE A 513 43.05 10.60 8.88
CA ILE A 513 41.72 10.34 9.45
C ILE A 513 41.43 11.42 10.47
N ASP A 514 40.41 12.22 10.23
CA ASP A 514 40.05 13.39 11.00
C ASP A 514 38.61 13.27 11.58
N ILE A 515 38.39 14.01 12.69
CA ILE A 515 37.04 14.23 13.24
C ILE A 515 36.71 15.71 13.08
N ARG A 516 35.64 16.01 12.35
CA ARG A 516 35.26 17.37 11.96
C ARG A 516 33.80 17.70 12.33
N LEU A 517 33.47 18.99 12.33
CA LEU A 517 32.08 19.45 12.45
C LEU A 517 31.32 19.16 11.16
N PRO A 518 30.00 18.92 11.22
CA PRO A 518 29.16 18.69 10.02
C PRO A 518 29.16 19.86 9.02
N THR A 519 29.47 21.05 9.49
CA THR A 519 29.51 22.30 8.70
C THR A 519 30.90 22.64 8.19
N ASP A 520 31.91 21.83 8.44
CA ASP A 520 33.28 22.09 8.00
C ASP A 520 33.38 21.93 6.48
N PRO A 521 33.74 22.99 5.71
CA PRO A 521 33.83 22.90 4.26
C PRO A 521 34.92 21.92 3.79
N MET A 522 35.90 21.60 4.63
CA MET A 522 36.95 20.62 4.33
C MET A 522 36.45 19.18 4.24
N LEU A 523 35.17 18.93 4.56
CA LEU A 523 34.53 17.63 4.30
C LEU A 523 34.52 17.26 2.80
N TYR A 524 34.54 18.28 1.92
CA TYR A 524 34.37 18.13 0.47
C TYR A 524 35.16 19.13 -0.36
N ALA A 525 35.83 20.11 0.27
CA ALA A 525 36.62 21.10 -0.45
C ALA A 525 37.86 20.47 -1.06
N SER A 526 38.24 20.95 -2.20
CA SER A 526 39.43 20.52 -2.93
C SER A 526 40.09 21.73 -3.60
N ASP A 527 41.16 22.17 -3.03
CA ASP A 527 42.05 23.20 -3.61
C ASP A 527 43.33 22.61 -4.23
N SER A 528 43.47 21.27 -4.25
CA SER A 528 44.63 20.59 -4.80
C SER A 528 44.44 20.15 -6.25
N ASN A 529 45.54 20.12 -7.02
CA ASN A 529 45.56 19.48 -8.33
C ASN A 529 45.65 17.93 -8.23
N ASP A 530 45.72 17.40 -7.02
CA ASP A 530 45.85 15.97 -6.77
C ASP A 530 44.47 15.30 -6.82
N GLN A 531 44.42 14.07 -7.26
CA GLN A 531 43.19 13.27 -7.23
C GLN A 531 43.07 12.60 -5.86
N THR A 532 42.17 13.15 -5.03
CA THR A 532 41.96 12.66 -3.66
C THR A 532 40.55 12.13 -3.45
N LEU A 533 40.36 11.32 -2.43
CA LEU A 533 39.08 10.76 -2.01
C LEU A 533 38.88 11.03 -0.51
N SER A 534 37.67 11.47 -0.15
CA SER A 534 37.23 11.59 1.24
C SER A 534 36.03 10.67 1.49
N LEU A 535 36.14 9.75 2.46
CA LEU A 535 35.01 8.98 2.96
C LEU A 535 34.49 9.65 4.23
N VAL A 536 33.19 9.99 4.25
CA VAL A 536 32.58 10.81 5.30
C VAL A 536 31.41 10.08 5.96
N ALA A 537 31.42 10.00 7.29
CA ALA A 537 30.32 9.40 8.06
C ALA A 537 30.10 10.10 9.40
N CYS A 538 28.93 9.88 10.02
CA CYS A 538 28.62 10.40 11.35
C CYS A 538 29.55 9.86 12.44
N HIS A 539 29.90 10.69 13.43
CA HIS A 539 30.78 10.31 14.56
C HIS A 539 30.36 10.99 15.87
N PRO A 540 30.44 10.31 17.06
CA PRO A 540 30.65 8.86 17.22
C PRO A 540 29.43 8.06 16.67
N PRO A 541 29.50 6.73 16.58
CA PRO A 541 28.36 5.92 16.16
C PRO A 541 27.09 6.24 16.96
N GLY A 542 25.96 6.44 16.25
CA GLY A 542 24.69 6.85 16.86
C GLY A 542 24.56 8.36 17.17
N SER A 543 25.54 9.18 16.79
CA SER A 543 25.53 10.63 16.98
C SER A 543 25.80 11.36 15.66
N VAL A 544 25.09 12.46 15.44
CA VAL A 544 25.29 13.36 14.28
C VAL A 544 26.19 14.56 14.61
N LYS A 545 26.77 14.60 15.82
CA LYS A 545 27.50 15.76 16.34
C LYS A 545 28.76 16.09 15.54
N TYR A 546 29.46 15.06 15.08
CA TYR A 546 30.68 15.19 14.29
C TYR A 546 30.63 14.30 13.05
N ARG A 547 31.67 14.44 12.19
CA ARG A 547 31.94 13.57 11.06
C ARG A 547 33.33 12.95 11.23
N ILE A 548 33.45 11.63 11.02
CA ILE A 548 34.74 11.02 10.73
C ILE A 548 34.99 11.16 9.23
N VAL A 549 36.17 11.60 8.87
CA VAL A 549 36.63 11.77 7.49
C VAL A 549 37.88 10.98 7.29
N VAL A 550 37.86 10.05 6.34
CA VAL A 550 39.03 9.32 5.88
C VAL A 550 39.52 9.95 4.58
N HIS A 551 40.67 10.55 4.59
CA HIS A 551 41.29 11.15 3.41
C HIS A 551 42.24 10.14 2.75
N ALA A 552 42.23 10.08 1.43
CA ALA A 552 43.06 9.16 0.66
C ALA A 552 43.55 9.81 -0.65
N GLU A 553 44.74 9.47 -1.09
CA GLU A 553 45.35 9.88 -2.36
C GLU A 553 45.23 8.76 -3.40
N LEU A 554 45.04 9.11 -4.66
CA LEU A 554 45.09 8.17 -5.77
C LEU A 554 46.52 7.71 -6.00
N ILE A 555 46.76 6.39 -6.02
CA ILE A 555 48.10 5.80 -6.20
C ILE A 555 48.20 4.94 -7.45
N ASP A 556 47.08 4.45 -7.99
CA ASP A 556 47.08 3.61 -9.19
C ASP A 556 45.73 3.64 -9.91
N VAL A 557 45.77 3.44 -11.24
CA VAL A 557 44.58 3.30 -12.10
C VAL A 557 44.79 2.10 -13.01
N GLY A 558 44.03 1.03 -12.74
CA GLY A 558 43.99 -0.18 -13.58
C GLY A 558 42.74 -0.24 -14.48
N VAL A 559 42.62 -1.31 -15.24
CA VAL A 559 41.42 -1.66 -16.04
C VAL A 559 40.74 -2.85 -15.34
N ILE A 560 39.41 -2.83 -15.24
CA ILE A 560 38.61 -3.93 -14.67
C ILE A 560 38.28 -4.91 -15.77
#